data_063a31dc79155aeebbee60951324bc68
#
_entry.id   063a31dc79155aeebbee60951324bc68
#
_cell.length_a   1.000
_cell.length_b   1.000
_cell.length_c   1.000
_cell.angle_alpha   90.00
_cell.angle_beta   90.00
_cell.angle_gamma   90.00
#
_symmetry.space_group_name_H-M   'P 1'
#
loop_
_entity.id
_entity.type
_entity.pdbx_description
1 polymer ?
#
loop_
_entity_poly.entity_id
_entity_poly.type
_entity_poly.pdbx_seq_one_letter_code
_entity_poly.pdbx_strand_id
1 'polypeptide(L)'
;HAKDELAIIGLSATGDQTISAQFIKNGANDFLSKPFSTEEFYCRVNQNMDLLDYIRQIKESSNRDYLTGLYNRRYFFEMGKKLLSSANRGHITVAVALLDIDFFKKVNDTHGHDAGDLVLKNLGAALLRRFRETDIVCRYGGEEICILVVNMAGESIHDIFNGVRKNIAQTTMDLGREKIRITVSIGLCVEAKESLEEMITIADEMLYAAKENGRNQVRF
;
A
#
# COMPACT_ATOMS: atom_id res chain seq x y z
N HIS A 1 2.86 8.06 21.06
CA HIS A 1 3.58 7.10 20.20
C HIS A 1 3.10 5.70 20.52
N ALA A 2 2.94 4.85 19.52
CA ALA A 2 2.64 3.45 19.70
C ALA A 2 3.92 2.72 20.18
N LYS A 3 3.77 1.63 20.96
CA LYS A 3 4.90 0.83 21.50
C LYS A 3 5.81 0.21 20.43
N ASP A 4 5.39 0.25 19.20
CA ASP A 4 6.05 -0.31 18.02
C ASP A 4 6.78 0.76 17.17
N GLU A 5 6.79 2.01 17.63
CA GLU A 5 7.48 3.14 16.99
C GLU A 5 8.61 3.71 17.87
N LEU A 6 8.58 3.44 19.16
CA LEU A 6 9.51 4.01 20.13
C LEU A 6 9.84 2.99 21.21
N ALA A 7 11.13 2.77 21.44
CA ALA A 7 11.60 2.01 22.61
C ALA A 7 11.91 2.98 23.76
N ILE A 8 11.41 2.66 24.94
CA ILE A 8 11.63 3.38 26.18
C ILE A 8 12.46 2.50 27.11
N ILE A 9 13.65 2.96 27.49
CA ILE A 9 14.52 2.28 28.47
C ILE A 9 14.53 3.09 29.75
N GLY A 10 14.03 2.50 30.85
CA GLY A 10 14.03 3.11 32.17
C GLY A 10 15.43 3.08 32.80
N LEU A 11 15.88 4.20 33.38
CA LEU A 11 17.15 4.27 34.11
C LEU A 11 16.86 4.61 35.60
N SER A 12 17.36 3.80 36.55
CA SER A 12 17.23 4.09 37.98
C SER A 12 18.56 4.04 38.72
N ALA A 13 18.69 4.87 39.74
CA ALA A 13 19.85 4.86 40.65
C ALA A 13 19.73 3.79 41.78
N THR A 14 18.53 3.24 42.00
CA THR A 14 18.28 2.22 43.01
C THR A 14 18.07 0.86 42.38
N GLY A 15 18.79 -0.15 42.83
CA GLY A 15 18.65 -1.54 42.35
C GLY A 15 17.40 -2.25 42.85
N ASP A 16 16.32 -1.52 43.14
CA ASP A 16 15.08 -2.08 43.68
C ASP A 16 14.30 -2.78 42.54
N GLN A 17 14.10 -4.09 42.71
CA GLN A 17 13.36 -4.90 41.73
C GLN A 17 11.89 -4.46 41.56
N THR A 18 11.31 -3.77 42.52
CA THR A 18 9.94 -3.24 42.45
C THR A 18 9.85 -2.09 41.46
N ILE A 19 10.90 -1.28 41.34
CA ILE A 19 10.98 -0.14 40.41
C ILE A 19 11.08 -0.64 38.96
N SER A 20 11.89 -1.67 38.70
CA SER A 20 12.00 -2.25 37.35
C SER A 20 10.64 -2.78 36.86
N ALA A 21 9.92 -3.49 37.71
CA ALA A 21 8.59 -3.99 37.38
C ALA A 21 7.57 -2.86 37.13
N GLN A 22 7.67 -1.74 37.85
CA GLN A 22 6.82 -0.56 37.60
C GLN A 22 7.12 0.11 36.28
N PHE A 23 8.41 0.27 35.85
CA PHE A 23 8.77 0.81 34.55
C PHE A 23 8.18 -0.02 33.43
N ILE A 24 8.32 -1.35 33.47
CA ILE A 24 7.76 -2.26 32.47
C ILE A 24 6.22 -2.20 32.44
N LYS A 25 5.56 -2.21 33.62
CA LYS A 25 4.09 -2.06 33.70
C LYS A 25 3.60 -0.74 33.13
N ASN A 26 4.38 0.34 33.30
CA ASN A 26 4.05 1.66 32.78
C ASN A 26 4.42 1.86 31.29
N GLY A 27 4.91 0.80 30.64
CA GLY A 27 5.10 0.79 29.20
C GLY A 27 6.53 0.93 28.72
N ALA A 28 7.54 0.93 29.60
CA ALA A 28 8.94 0.82 29.20
C ALA A 28 9.20 -0.54 28.54
N ASN A 29 10.06 -0.55 27.54
CA ASN A 29 10.48 -1.77 26.83
C ASN A 29 11.58 -2.49 27.62
N ASP A 30 12.40 -1.73 28.34
CA ASP A 30 13.52 -2.27 29.12
C ASP A 30 13.85 -1.36 30.29
N PHE A 31 14.76 -1.83 31.17
CA PHE A 31 15.18 -1.14 32.37
C PHE A 31 16.67 -1.39 32.63
N LEU A 32 17.38 -0.37 33.10
CA LEU A 32 18.80 -0.43 33.44
C LEU A 32 19.07 0.23 34.80
N SER A 33 19.75 -0.47 35.70
CA SER A 33 20.14 0.04 37.04
C SER A 33 21.51 0.67 37.01
N LYS A 34 21.66 1.85 37.60
CA LYS A 34 22.95 2.48 37.81
C LYS A 34 23.67 1.86 39.05
N PRO A 35 25.01 1.68 39.00
CA PRO A 35 25.90 1.94 37.86
C PRO A 35 25.82 0.83 36.82
N PHE A 36 25.87 1.20 35.51
CA PHE A 36 25.93 0.26 34.40
C PHE A 36 27.17 0.55 33.53
N SER A 37 27.67 -0.47 32.85
CA SER A 37 28.76 -0.31 31.91
C SER A 37 28.28 0.28 30.58
N THR A 38 29.20 0.89 29.83
CA THR A 38 28.92 1.35 28.47
C THR A 38 28.46 0.18 27.57
N GLU A 39 29.06 -0.97 27.73
CA GLU A 39 28.74 -2.18 26.96
C GLU A 39 27.33 -2.67 27.26
N GLU A 40 26.94 -2.71 28.54
CA GLU A 40 25.57 -3.08 28.93
C GLU A 40 24.53 -2.12 28.35
N PHE A 41 24.81 -0.81 28.43
CA PHE A 41 23.93 0.21 27.84
C PHE A 41 23.74 -0.01 26.33
N TYR A 42 24.84 -0.15 25.56
CA TYR A 42 24.74 -0.39 24.13
C TYR A 42 24.06 -1.71 23.79
N CYS A 43 24.31 -2.76 24.56
CA CYS A 43 23.65 -4.04 24.36
C CYS A 43 22.12 -3.89 24.45
N ARG A 44 21.61 -3.19 25.49
CA ARG A 44 20.16 -2.95 25.66
C ARG A 44 19.57 -2.08 24.56
N VAL A 45 20.30 -1.00 24.19
CA VAL A 45 19.85 -0.13 23.09
C VAL A 45 19.76 -0.92 21.79
N ASN A 46 20.78 -1.68 21.42
CA ASN A 46 20.79 -2.46 20.18
C ASN A 46 19.68 -3.52 20.16
N GLN A 47 19.47 -4.27 21.25
CA GLN A 47 18.39 -5.24 21.35
C GLN A 47 17.02 -4.59 21.11
N ASN A 48 16.77 -3.43 21.68
CA ASN A 48 15.52 -2.72 21.49
C ASN A 48 15.39 -2.14 20.05
N MET A 49 16.49 -1.70 19.45
CA MET A 49 16.52 -1.27 18.03
C MET A 49 16.21 -2.44 17.10
N ASP A 50 16.86 -3.59 17.30
CA ASP A 50 16.61 -4.81 16.51
C ASP A 50 15.13 -5.24 16.61
N LEU A 51 14.56 -5.19 17.83
CA LEU A 51 13.15 -5.51 18.04
C LEU A 51 12.22 -4.56 17.25
N LEU A 52 12.48 -3.26 17.27
CA LEU A 52 11.70 -2.29 16.50
C LEU A 52 11.83 -2.54 14.99
N ASP A 53 13.02 -2.90 14.51
CA ASP A 53 13.24 -3.23 13.11
C ASP A 53 12.52 -4.53 12.70
N TYR A 54 12.52 -5.56 13.54
CA TYR A 54 11.71 -6.78 13.29
C TYR A 54 10.21 -6.48 13.26
N ILE A 55 9.71 -5.67 14.19
CA ILE A 55 8.29 -5.26 14.19
C ILE A 55 7.96 -4.50 12.90
N ARG A 56 8.84 -3.61 12.45
CA ARG A 56 8.67 -2.86 11.18
C ARG A 56 8.62 -3.82 9.99
N GLN A 57 9.56 -4.76 9.88
CA GLN A 57 9.59 -5.75 8.81
C GLN A 57 8.32 -6.63 8.77
N ILE A 58 7.85 -7.08 9.95
CA ILE A 58 6.61 -7.85 10.05
C ILE A 58 5.41 -7.00 9.59
N LYS A 59 5.34 -5.73 9.98
CA LYS A 59 4.28 -4.82 9.53
C LYS A 59 4.35 -4.58 8.03
N GLU A 60 5.52 -4.32 7.47
CA GLU A 60 5.70 -4.10 6.04
C GLU A 60 5.31 -5.34 5.23
N SER A 61 5.73 -6.54 5.64
CA SER A 61 5.31 -7.78 5.00
C SER A 61 3.81 -8.03 5.12
N SER A 62 3.21 -7.66 6.27
CA SER A 62 1.76 -7.77 6.52
C SER A 62 0.92 -6.73 5.77
N ASN A 63 1.52 -5.67 5.21
CA ASN A 63 0.84 -4.60 4.49
C ASN A 63 0.83 -4.81 2.97
N ARG A 64 1.59 -5.78 2.48
CA ARG A 64 1.69 -6.06 1.04
C ARG A 64 0.96 -7.33 0.63
N ASP A 65 0.52 -7.35 -0.62
CA ASP A 65 0.04 -8.56 -1.30
C ASP A 65 1.24 -9.39 -1.74
N TYR A 66 1.28 -10.66 -1.35
CA TYR A 66 2.43 -11.55 -1.57
C TYR A 66 2.69 -11.84 -3.06
N LEU A 67 1.66 -11.78 -3.89
CA LEU A 67 1.77 -12.08 -5.32
C LEU A 67 2.31 -10.90 -6.11
N THR A 68 1.76 -9.71 -5.90
CA THR A 68 2.01 -8.52 -6.72
C THR A 68 3.04 -7.56 -6.12
N GLY A 69 3.31 -7.66 -4.82
CA GLY A 69 4.12 -6.70 -4.06
C GLY A 69 3.44 -5.34 -3.84
N LEU A 70 2.22 -5.15 -4.35
CA LEU A 70 1.39 -3.98 -4.08
C LEU A 70 0.96 -3.96 -2.61
N TYR A 71 0.48 -2.82 -2.12
CA TYR A 71 -0.18 -2.81 -0.83
C TYR A 71 -1.43 -3.69 -0.85
N ASN A 72 -1.83 -4.21 0.30
CA ASN A 72 -3.09 -4.94 0.44
C ASN A 72 -4.25 -3.98 0.78
N ARG A 73 -5.47 -4.49 0.69
CA ARG A 73 -6.70 -3.74 0.96
C ARG A 73 -6.72 -3.11 2.36
N ARG A 74 -6.20 -3.82 3.38
CA ARG A 74 -6.15 -3.30 4.75
C ARG A 74 -5.32 -2.03 4.84
N TYR A 75 -4.10 -2.03 4.30
CA TYR A 75 -3.22 -0.88 4.29
C TYR A 75 -3.81 0.30 3.52
N PHE A 76 -4.46 0.02 2.39
CA PHE A 76 -5.14 1.05 1.59
C PHE A 76 -6.17 1.82 2.42
N PHE A 77 -7.03 1.14 3.18
CA PHE A 77 -8.02 1.79 4.02
C PHE A 77 -7.39 2.52 5.20
N GLU A 78 -6.38 1.93 5.84
CA GLU A 78 -5.72 2.54 7.00
C GLU A 78 -5.06 3.88 6.63
N MET A 79 -4.28 3.89 5.55
CA MET A 79 -3.54 5.08 5.12
C MET A 79 -4.42 6.03 4.31
N GLY A 80 -5.31 5.51 3.49
CA GLY A 80 -6.23 6.29 2.67
C GLY A 80 -7.15 7.18 3.51
N LYS A 81 -7.67 6.66 4.64
CA LYS A 81 -8.47 7.48 5.59
C LYS A 81 -7.69 8.64 6.18
N LYS A 82 -6.40 8.45 6.49
CA LYS A 82 -5.52 9.53 6.99
C LYS A 82 -5.29 10.60 5.91
N LEU A 83 -5.03 10.18 4.66
CA LEU A 83 -4.83 11.08 3.53
C LEU A 83 -6.11 11.85 3.18
N LEU A 84 -7.26 11.17 3.13
CA LEU A 84 -8.55 11.81 2.88
C LEU A 84 -8.88 12.84 3.98
N SER A 85 -8.64 12.52 5.25
CA SER A 85 -8.81 13.49 6.35
C SER A 85 -7.92 14.72 6.17
N SER A 86 -6.71 14.58 5.63
CA SER A 86 -5.82 15.70 5.30
C SER A 86 -6.35 16.51 4.11
N ALA A 87 -6.91 15.83 3.10
CA ALA A 87 -7.51 16.47 1.93
C ALA A 87 -8.75 17.29 2.31
N ASN A 88 -9.62 16.74 3.17
CA ASN A 88 -10.83 17.44 3.64
C ASN A 88 -10.50 18.68 4.51
N ARG A 89 -9.26 18.78 5.04
CA ARG A 89 -8.75 19.99 5.69
C ARG A 89 -8.05 20.96 4.72
N GLY A 90 -8.01 20.66 3.43
CA GLY A 90 -7.41 21.52 2.40
C GLY A 90 -5.87 21.47 2.32
N HIS A 91 -5.21 20.53 2.99
CA HIS A 91 -3.74 20.44 2.97
C HIS A 91 -3.19 19.76 1.73
N ILE A 92 -3.94 18.83 1.16
CA ILE A 92 -3.56 18.04 -0.03
C ILE A 92 -4.79 17.83 -0.91
N THR A 93 -4.57 17.39 -2.14
CA THR A 93 -5.63 16.83 -3.00
C THR A 93 -5.47 15.32 -3.10
N VAL A 94 -6.59 14.61 -3.23
CA VAL A 94 -6.60 13.16 -3.43
C VAL A 94 -7.58 12.78 -4.54
N ALA A 95 -7.26 11.70 -5.25
CA ALA A 95 -8.19 11.04 -6.17
C ALA A 95 -8.04 9.52 -6.02
N VAL A 96 -9.12 8.79 -6.31
CA VAL A 96 -9.14 7.33 -6.28
C VAL A 96 -9.41 6.80 -7.69
N ALA A 97 -8.64 5.79 -8.07
CA ALA A 97 -8.84 5.01 -9.29
C ALA A 97 -9.11 3.55 -8.94
N LEU A 98 -10.08 2.95 -9.59
CA LEU A 98 -10.27 1.50 -9.61
C LEU A 98 -9.95 0.98 -11.01
N LEU A 99 -9.02 0.02 -11.10
CA LEU A 99 -8.50 -0.57 -12.31
C LEU A 99 -8.80 -2.08 -12.28
N ASP A 100 -9.21 -2.61 -13.43
CA ASP A 100 -9.50 -4.04 -13.61
C ASP A 100 -8.93 -4.51 -14.93
N ILE A 101 -8.42 -5.76 -14.95
CA ILE A 101 -7.86 -6.37 -16.16
C ILE A 101 -8.98 -6.88 -17.05
N ASP A 102 -9.07 -6.34 -18.25
CA ASP A 102 -10.08 -6.75 -19.20
C ASP A 102 -9.94 -8.22 -19.58
N PHE A 103 -11.05 -8.95 -19.48
CA PHE A 103 -11.12 -10.38 -19.81
C PHE A 103 -10.15 -11.28 -19.03
N PHE A 104 -9.79 -10.94 -17.79
CA PHE A 104 -8.82 -11.71 -17.00
C PHE A 104 -9.23 -13.17 -16.82
N LYS A 105 -10.52 -13.46 -16.64
CA LYS A 105 -11.02 -14.84 -16.62
C LYS A 105 -10.64 -15.61 -17.87
N LYS A 106 -10.72 -14.98 -19.07
CA LYS A 106 -10.31 -15.62 -20.32
C LYS A 106 -8.81 -15.93 -20.36
N VAL A 107 -7.99 -15.09 -19.76
CA VAL A 107 -6.55 -15.36 -19.62
C VAL A 107 -6.35 -16.61 -18.79
N ASN A 108 -7.00 -16.72 -17.62
CA ASN A 108 -6.92 -17.92 -16.77
C ASN A 108 -7.45 -19.17 -17.45
N ASP A 109 -8.61 -19.07 -18.10
CA ASP A 109 -9.23 -20.22 -18.78
C ASP A 109 -8.40 -20.73 -19.98
N THR A 110 -7.66 -19.84 -20.66
CA THR A 110 -6.87 -20.18 -21.85
C THR A 110 -5.43 -20.61 -21.52
N HIS A 111 -4.80 -19.95 -20.54
CA HIS A 111 -3.35 -20.10 -20.27
C HIS A 111 -3.06 -20.69 -18.87
N GLY A 112 -4.09 -20.92 -18.07
CA GLY A 112 -3.99 -21.43 -16.70
C GLY A 112 -3.77 -20.31 -15.65
N HIS A 113 -3.99 -20.65 -14.38
CA HIS A 113 -3.87 -19.72 -13.26
C HIS A 113 -2.44 -19.19 -13.06
N ASP A 114 -1.41 -19.99 -13.32
CA ASP A 114 -0.01 -19.55 -13.23
C ASP A 114 0.28 -18.40 -14.22
N ALA A 115 -0.34 -18.42 -15.40
CA ALA A 115 -0.24 -17.33 -16.37
C ALA A 115 -0.95 -16.09 -15.87
N GLY A 116 -2.14 -16.22 -15.27
CA GLY A 116 -2.85 -15.13 -14.61
C GLY A 116 -2.04 -14.50 -13.47
N ASP A 117 -1.40 -15.32 -12.65
CA ASP A 117 -0.51 -14.86 -11.59
C ASP A 117 0.68 -14.07 -12.14
N LEU A 118 1.27 -14.52 -13.25
CA LEU A 118 2.35 -13.80 -13.90
C LEU A 118 1.88 -12.46 -14.48
N VAL A 119 0.67 -12.41 -15.06
CA VAL A 119 0.05 -11.15 -15.51
C VAL A 119 -0.11 -10.19 -14.34
N LEU A 120 -0.64 -10.63 -13.20
CA LEU A 120 -0.82 -9.80 -12.00
C LEU A 120 0.53 -9.29 -11.46
N LYS A 121 1.57 -10.13 -11.42
CA LYS A 121 2.93 -9.73 -11.04
C LYS A 121 3.49 -8.64 -11.95
N ASN A 122 3.37 -8.83 -13.26
CA ASN A 122 3.86 -7.85 -14.24
C ASN A 122 3.10 -6.53 -14.16
N LEU A 123 1.77 -6.58 -14.00
CA LEU A 123 0.94 -5.40 -13.79
C LEU A 123 1.36 -4.65 -12.52
N GLY A 124 1.49 -5.35 -11.40
CA GLY A 124 1.94 -4.78 -10.13
C GLY A 124 3.29 -4.07 -10.26
N ALA A 125 4.27 -4.73 -10.88
CA ALA A 125 5.59 -4.13 -11.13
C ALA A 125 5.54 -2.91 -12.07
N ALA A 126 4.66 -2.90 -13.08
CA ALA A 126 4.48 -1.76 -13.96
C ALA A 126 3.87 -0.55 -13.23
N LEU A 127 2.89 -0.80 -12.37
CA LEU A 127 2.24 0.24 -11.56
C LEU A 127 3.21 0.83 -10.53
N LEU A 128 3.98 0.01 -9.81
CA LEU A 128 4.99 0.47 -8.84
C LEU A 128 6.07 1.37 -9.47
N ARG A 129 6.41 1.15 -10.74
CA ARG A 129 7.35 2.03 -11.46
C ARG A 129 6.74 3.36 -11.89
N ARG A 130 5.41 3.43 -12.04
CA ARG A 130 4.72 4.63 -12.55
C ARG A 130 4.29 5.58 -11.45
N PHE A 131 3.86 5.05 -10.31
CA PHE A 131 3.37 5.83 -9.18
C PHE A 131 4.47 6.09 -8.15
N ARG A 132 4.33 7.20 -7.41
CA ARG A 132 5.30 7.65 -6.40
C ARG A 132 5.08 6.89 -5.08
N GLU A 133 6.05 6.95 -4.18
CA GLU A 133 5.92 6.40 -2.82
C GLU A 133 4.80 7.07 -1.99
N THR A 134 4.45 8.31 -2.34
CA THR A 134 3.33 9.03 -1.71
C THR A 134 1.96 8.53 -2.17
N ASP A 135 1.90 7.84 -3.29
CA ASP A 135 0.68 7.25 -3.82
C ASP A 135 0.48 5.85 -3.24
N ILE A 136 -0.76 5.42 -3.06
CA ILE A 136 -1.05 4.08 -2.56
C ILE A 136 -1.58 3.24 -3.71
N VAL A 137 -0.78 2.26 -4.15
CA VAL A 137 -1.19 1.28 -5.15
C VAL A 137 -1.47 -0.03 -4.45
N CYS A 138 -2.72 -0.50 -4.50
CA CYS A 138 -3.24 -1.61 -3.71
C CYS A 138 -3.86 -2.68 -4.59
N ARG A 139 -3.58 -3.96 -4.33
CA ARG A 139 -4.42 -5.04 -4.81
C ARG A 139 -5.68 -5.11 -3.97
N TYR A 140 -6.81 -4.70 -4.55
CA TYR A 140 -8.08 -4.58 -3.86
C TYR A 140 -8.76 -5.93 -3.68
N GLY A 141 -8.66 -6.80 -4.70
CA GLY A 141 -9.13 -8.18 -4.68
C GLY A 141 -9.03 -8.80 -6.08
N GLY A 142 -8.76 -10.10 -6.20
CA GLY A 142 -8.67 -10.77 -7.50
C GLY A 142 -7.74 -10.06 -8.49
N GLU A 143 -8.30 -9.56 -9.59
CA GLU A 143 -7.63 -8.74 -10.62
C GLU A 143 -7.84 -7.24 -10.46
N GLU A 144 -8.50 -6.80 -9.39
CA GLU A 144 -8.81 -5.39 -9.14
C GLU A 144 -7.68 -4.70 -8.39
N ILE A 145 -7.27 -3.55 -8.90
CA ILE A 145 -6.26 -2.68 -8.30
C ILE A 145 -6.90 -1.34 -7.94
N CYS A 146 -6.78 -0.92 -6.69
CA CYS A 146 -7.22 0.40 -6.25
C CYS A 146 -6.00 1.30 -6.03
N ILE A 147 -6.06 2.53 -6.56
CA ILE A 147 -4.95 3.48 -6.51
C ILE A 147 -5.46 4.79 -5.91
N LEU A 148 -4.81 5.26 -4.85
CA LEU A 148 -5.03 6.59 -4.31
C LEU A 148 -3.82 7.44 -4.64
N VAL A 149 -4.04 8.55 -5.35
CA VAL A 149 -3.01 9.50 -5.75
C VAL A 149 -3.14 10.80 -4.98
N VAL A 150 -1.97 11.40 -4.68
CA VAL A 150 -1.88 12.59 -3.81
C VAL A 150 -1.20 13.73 -4.56
N ASN A 151 -1.74 14.96 -4.42
CA ASN A 151 -1.14 16.20 -4.94
C ASN A 151 -0.70 16.10 -6.41
N MET A 152 -1.63 15.80 -7.29
CA MET A 152 -1.37 15.75 -8.72
C MET A 152 -1.24 17.15 -9.29
N ALA A 153 0.00 17.63 -9.38
CA ALA A 153 0.32 18.94 -9.95
C ALA A 153 0.85 18.77 -11.39
N GLY A 154 0.32 19.56 -12.33
CA GLY A 154 0.88 19.74 -13.67
C GLY A 154 0.37 18.79 -14.76
N GLU A 155 -0.13 17.61 -14.44
CA GLU A 155 -0.82 16.72 -15.37
C GLU A 155 -2.24 16.48 -14.91
N SER A 156 -3.19 16.36 -15.85
CA SER A 156 -4.54 15.94 -15.47
C SER A 156 -4.50 14.48 -14.99
N ILE A 157 -5.25 14.18 -13.96
CA ILE A 157 -5.38 12.79 -13.43
C ILE A 157 -5.78 11.84 -14.57
N HIS A 158 -6.68 12.27 -15.44
CA HIS A 158 -7.09 11.51 -16.62
C HIS A 158 -5.89 11.15 -17.51
N ASP A 159 -4.98 12.09 -17.78
CA ASP A 159 -3.84 11.86 -18.68
C ASP A 159 -2.86 10.86 -18.08
N ILE A 160 -2.64 10.91 -16.76
CA ILE A 160 -1.80 9.94 -16.05
C ILE A 160 -2.35 8.53 -16.18
N PHE A 161 -3.65 8.34 -15.88
CA PHE A 161 -4.27 7.02 -15.96
C PHE A 161 -4.45 6.54 -17.39
N ASN A 162 -4.69 7.44 -18.35
CA ASN A 162 -4.69 7.09 -19.77
C ASN A 162 -3.29 6.68 -20.27
N GLY A 163 -2.23 7.32 -19.75
CA GLY A 163 -0.85 6.90 -19.96
C GLY A 163 -0.57 5.50 -19.40
N VAL A 164 -1.02 5.20 -18.18
CA VAL A 164 -0.97 3.86 -17.57
C VAL A 164 -1.65 2.83 -18.46
N ARG A 165 -2.91 3.08 -18.84
CA ARG A 165 -3.69 2.20 -19.72
C ARG A 165 -2.98 1.93 -21.05
N LYS A 166 -2.51 2.98 -21.73
CA LYS A 166 -1.79 2.84 -23.00
C LYS A 166 -0.50 2.01 -22.86
N ASN A 167 0.27 2.26 -21.81
CA ASN A 167 1.50 1.52 -21.54
C ASN A 167 1.21 0.03 -21.33
N ILE A 168 0.20 -0.31 -20.53
CA ILE A 168 -0.21 -1.70 -20.29
C ILE A 168 -0.64 -2.35 -21.61
N ALA A 169 -1.51 -1.69 -22.39
CA ALA A 169 -2.00 -2.22 -23.66
C ALA A 169 -0.90 -2.46 -24.72
N GLN A 170 0.20 -1.70 -24.66
CA GLN A 170 1.35 -1.84 -25.55
C GLN A 170 2.39 -2.84 -25.05
N THR A 171 2.38 -3.16 -23.75
CA THR A 171 3.35 -4.05 -23.15
C THR A 171 3.02 -5.50 -23.49
N THR A 172 4.00 -6.20 -24.04
CA THR A 172 3.92 -7.63 -24.29
C THR A 172 4.48 -8.35 -23.06
N MET A 173 3.68 -9.23 -22.46
CA MET A 173 4.07 -10.05 -21.32
C MET A 173 4.50 -11.43 -21.82
N ASP A 174 5.69 -11.87 -21.39
CA ASP A 174 6.24 -13.18 -21.72
C ASP A 174 5.77 -14.19 -20.66
N LEU A 175 5.01 -15.19 -21.08
CA LEU A 175 4.53 -16.29 -20.23
C LEU A 175 5.45 -17.55 -20.34
N GLY A 176 6.63 -17.39 -20.93
CA GLY A 176 7.61 -18.47 -21.12
C GLY A 176 7.36 -19.29 -22.38
N ARG A 177 6.14 -19.73 -22.66
CA ARG A 177 5.77 -20.49 -23.87
C ARG A 177 5.17 -19.60 -24.96
N GLU A 178 4.58 -18.49 -24.57
CA GLU A 178 3.90 -17.56 -25.45
C GLU A 178 3.93 -16.15 -24.89
N LYS A 179 3.57 -15.19 -25.73
CA LYS A 179 3.52 -13.76 -25.38
C LYS A 179 2.10 -13.28 -25.51
N ILE A 180 1.60 -12.64 -24.46
CA ILE A 180 0.25 -12.05 -24.47
C ILE A 180 0.27 -10.55 -24.27
N ARG A 181 -0.81 -9.91 -24.64
CA ARG A 181 -1.11 -8.51 -24.28
C ARG A 181 -2.43 -8.48 -23.56
N ILE A 182 -2.51 -7.61 -22.58
CA ILE A 182 -3.73 -7.34 -21.84
C ILE A 182 -4.13 -5.87 -22.01
N THR A 183 -5.39 -5.58 -21.75
CA THR A 183 -5.88 -4.22 -21.57
C THR A 183 -6.49 -4.07 -20.18
N VAL A 184 -6.67 -2.83 -19.76
CA VAL A 184 -7.29 -2.50 -18.48
C VAL A 184 -8.37 -1.44 -18.68
N SER A 185 -9.45 -1.56 -17.94
CA SER A 185 -10.46 -0.52 -17.76
C SER A 185 -10.23 0.19 -16.45
N ILE A 186 -10.45 1.51 -16.41
CA ILE A 186 -10.15 2.35 -15.25
C ILE A 186 -11.32 3.29 -14.99
N GLY A 187 -11.82 3.31 -13.76
CA GLY A 187 -12.76 4.31 -13.26
C GLY A 187 -12.10 5.22 -12.25
N LEU A 188 -12.41 6.51 -12.29
CA LEU A 188 -11.82 7.55 -11.45
C LEU A 188 -12.87 8.27 -10.62
N CYS A 189 -12.54 8.54 -9.35
CA CYS A 189 -13.15 9.59 -8.55
C CYS A 189 -12.09 10.67 -8.31
N VAL A 190 -12.25 11.83 -8.96
CA VAL A 190 -11.23 12.88 -9.00
C VAL A 190 -11.38 13.93 -7.90
N GLU A 191 -12.49 13.89 -7.17
CA GLU A 191 -12.80 14.81 -6.07
C GLU A 191 -12.83 14.07 -4.73
N ALA A 192 -12.26 14.67 -3.70
CA ALA A 192 -12.41 14.17 -2.33
C ALA A 192 -13.89 14.16 -1.91
N LYS A 193 -14.34 13.09 -1.28
CA LYS A 193 -15.69 12.91 -0.76
C LYS A 193 -15.64 12.79 0.78
N GLU A 194 -16.79 12.56 1.40
CA GLU A 194 -16.87 12.43 2.86
C GLU A 194 -16.14 11.18 3.36
N SER A 195 -16.16 10.10 2.59
CA SER A 195 -15.50 8.84 2.94
C SER A 195 -14.72 8.23 1.77
N LEU A 196 -13.73 7.41 2.12
CA LEU A 196 -12.95 6.66 1.14
C LEU A 196 -13.82 5.61 0.43
N GLU A 197 -14.76 5.04 1.15
CA GLU A 197 -15.75 4.08 0.65
C GLU A 197 -16.62 4.71 -0.45
N GLU A 198 -17.05 5.96 -0.27
CA GLU A 198 -17.80 6.71 -1.28
C GLU A 198 -16.97 6.97 -2.54
N MET A 199 -15.70 7.38 -2.38
CA MET A 199 -14.79 7.57 -3.51
C MET A 199 -14.58 6.29 -4.31
N ILE A 200 -14.46 5.14 -3.63
CA ILE A 200 -14.35 3.84 -4.28
C ILE A 200 -15.63 3.48 -5.03
N THR A 201 -16.80 3.73 -4.45
CA THR A 201 -18.09 3.47 -5.10
C THR A 201 -18.24 4.26 -6.41
N ILE A 202 -17.87 5.55 -6.39
CA ILE A 202 -17.89 6.38 -7.61
C ILE A 202 -16.89 5.85 -8.66
N ALA A 203 -15.68 5.47 -8.22
CA ALA A 203 -14.70 4.89 -9.12
C ALA A 203 -15.17 3.54 -9.72
N ASP A 204 -15.89 2.73 -8.96
CA ASP A 204 -16.50 1.46 -9.43
C ASP A 204 -17.59 1.70 -10.47
N GLU A 205 -18.49 2.67 -10.25
CA GLU A 205 -19.49 3.08 -11.25
C GLU A 205 -18.84 3.51 -12.56
N MET A 206 -17.75 4.28 -12.49
CA MET A 206 -16.99 4.72 -13.66
C MET A 206 -16.23 3.55 -14.33
N LEU A 207 -15.70 2.61 -13.55
CA LEU A 207 -15.10 1.38 -14.07
C LEU A 207 -16.13 0.51 -14.79
N TYR A 208 -17.31 0.34 -14.21
CA TYR A 208 -18.40 -0.35 -14.85
C TYR A 208 -18.78 0.30 -16.19
N ALA A 209 -18.92 1.64 -16.21
CA ALA A 209 -19.18 2.37 -17.44
C ALA A 209 -18.04 2.20 -18.48
N ALA A 210 -16.79 2.13 -18.06
CA ALA A 210 -15.66 1.84 -18.94
C ALA A 210 -15.77 0.43 -19.56
N LYS A 211 -16.15 -0.57 -18.77
CA LYS A 211 -16.34 -1.96 -19.24
C LYS A 211 -17.50 -2.08 -20.25
N GLU A 212 -18.64 -1.43 -19.98
CA GLU A 212 -19.82 -1.44 -20.87
C GLU A 212 -19.56 -0.71 -22.20
N ASN A 213 -18.76 0.35 -22.20
CA ASN A 213 -18.46 1.16 -23.38
C ASN A 213 -17.24 0.66 -24.20
N GLY A 214 -16.95 -0.65 -24.13
CA GLY A 214 -15.95 -1.29 -25.01
C GLY A 214 -14.59 -1.55 -24.36
N ARG A 215 -14.47 -1.36 -23.04
CA ARG A 215 -13.24 -1.62 -22.28
C ARG A 215 -12.04 -0.77 -22.70
N ASN A 216 -10.85 -1.09 -22.19
CA ASN A 216 -9.59 -0.43 -22.54
C ASN A 216 -9.71 1.10 -22.56
N GLN A 217 -10.28 1.69 -21.53
CA GLN A 217 -10.51 3.13 -21.42
C GLN A 217 -10.53 3.61 -19.97
N VAL A 218 -10.46 4.92 -19.79
CA VAL A 218 -10.58 5.62 -18.52
C VAL A 218 -11.89 6.39 -18.52
N ARG A 219 -12.63 6.34 -17.40
CA ARG A 219 -13.87 7.11 -17.17
C ARG A 219 -13.79 7.86 -15.84
N PHE A 220 -14.46 9.01 -15.72
CA PHE A 220 -14.54 9.85 -14.53
C PHE A 220 -15.81 10.69 -14.55
#